data_157800f443afb81ff50918beec0b732a
#
_entry.id   157800f443afb81ff50918beec0b732a
#
_cell.length_a   1.000
_cell.length_b   1.000
_cell.length_c   1.000
_cell.angle_alpha   90.00
_cell.angle_beta   90.00
_cell.angle_gamma   90.00
#
_symmetry.space_group_name_H-M   'P 1'
#
loop_
_entity.id
_entity.type
_entity.pdbx_description
1 polymer ?
#
loop_
_entity_poly.entity_id
_entity_poly.type
_entity_poly.pdbx_seq_one_letter_code
_entity_poly.pdbx_strand_id
1 'polypeptide(L)'
;MCSQVQAKPVVQVFNTAITEAEVNQIQQGWCDALLAISAAYQNGGYDAAKAKAAAVIDTAYAYKFGPVAFKPTYSIGDETFRTSRDGALAYFVGPDPTIPQFRDKKLGFATYRHWVRCEIKDYVM
;
A
#
# COMPACT_ATOMS: atom_id res chain seq x y z
N MET A 1 16.32 -37.75 27.46
CA MET A 1 16.33 -37.05 27.38
C MET A 1 15.84 -36.31 27.49
N CYS A 2 15.78 -36.38 27.67
CA CYS A 2 15.48 -35.71 27.67
C CYS A 2 15.12 -34.99 27.55
N SER A 3 15.05 -35.05 27.55
CA SER A 3 14.84 -34.38 27.29
C SER A 3 14.50 -33.68 27.38
N GLN A 4 14.45 -33.68 27.55
CA GLN A 4 14.25 -33.01 27.56
C GLN A 4 14.32 -32.24 27.48
N VAL A 5 14.47 -32.81 27.60
CA VAL A 5 14.49 -32.08 27.50
C VAL A 5 14.16 -31.24 27.41
N GLN A 6 14.07 -31.08 27.55
CA GLN A 6 13.57 -30.29 27.46
C GLN A 6 13.10 -29.42 27.65
N ALA A 7 12.77 -29.30 27.72
CA ALA A 7 11.87 -28.22 28.00
C ALA A 7 12.53 -26.91 28.34
N LYS A 8 13.61 -26.77 27.80
CA LYS A 8 14.30 -25.49 27.74
C LYS A 8 13.54 -24.62 26.77
N PRO A 9 13.11 -23.38 27.13
CA PRO A 9 12.45 -22.53 26.20
C PRO A 9 13.34 -22.30 24.97
N VAL A 10 12.75 -22.48 23.80
CA VAL A 10 13.45 -22.21 22.56
C VAL A 10 13.44 -20.71 22.34
N VAL A 11 14.61 -20.11 22.35
CA VAL A 11 14.75 -18.71 21.99
C VAL A 11 14.87 -18.62 20.48
N GLN A 12 13.85 -18.07 19.85
CA GLN A 12 13.90 -17.79 18.44
C GLN A 12 14.39 -16.37 18.23
N VAL A 13 15.49 -16.24 17.50
CA VAL A 13 16.03 -14.93 17.13
C VAL A 13 15.63 -14.65 15.69
N PHE A 14 14.75 -13.69 15.53
CA PHE A 14 14.36 -13.22 14.21
C PHE A 14 15.27 -12.06 13.80
N ASN A 15 15.65 -12.03 12.54
CA ASN A 15 16.31 -10.87 12.01
C ASN A 15 15.30 -9.73 11.88
N THR A 16 15.38 -8.76 12.80
CA THR A 16 14.51 -7.59 12.80
C THR A 16 15.10 -6.41 12.05
N ALA A 17 16.33 -6.52 11.58
CA ALA A 17 16.97 -5.48 10.80
C ALA A 17 16.40 -5.48 9.39
N ILE A 18 16.02 -4.28 8.93
CA ILE A 18 15.59 -4.08 7.55
C ILE A 18 16.84 -3.98 6.69
N THR A 19 16.89 -4.76 5.62
CA THR A 19 18.00 -4.75 4.67
C THR A 19 17.73 -3.80 3.51
N GLU A 20 18.78 -3.33 2.88
CA GLU A 20 18.67 -2.52 1.65
C GLU A 20 17.91 -3.27 0.56
N ALA A 21 18.15 -4.57 0.42
CA ALA A 21 17.46 -5.38 -0.57
C ALA A 21 15.95 -5.43 -0.32
N GLU A 22 15.53 -5.52 0.94
CA GLU A 22 14.11 -5.51 1.30
C GLU A 22 13.47 -4.16 1.01
N VAL A 23 14.16 -3.06 1.31
CA VAL A 23 13.67 -1.71 0.99
C VAL A 23 13.50 -1.54 -0.52
N ASN A 24 14.49 -1.93 -1.29
CA ASN A 24 14.43 -1.86 -2.75
C ASN A 24 13.28 -2.69 -3.32
N GLN A 25 13.05 -3.87 -2.77
CA GLN A 25 11.95 -4.74 -3.19
C GLN A 25 10.59 -4.11 -2.90
N ILE A 26 10.42 -3.51 -1.72
CA ILE A 26 9.17 -2.83 -1.34
C ILE A 26 8.91 -1.62 -2.23
N GLN A 27 9.93 -0.82 -2.49
CA GLN A 27 9.83 0.35 -3.37
C GLN A 27 9.48 -0.05 -4.80
N GLN A 28 10.12 -1.09 -5.32
CA GLN A 28 9.81 -1.61 -6.65
C GLN A 28 8.39 -2.14 -6.72
N GLY A 29 7.96 -2.87 -5.69
CA GLY A 29 6.59 -3.38 -5.61
C GLY A 29 5.55 -2.25 -5.61
N TRP A 30 5.83 -1.15 -4.92
CA TRP A 30 4.94 0.01 -4.92
C TRP A 30 4.86 0.66 -6.30
N CYS A 31 6.00 0.81 -6.96
CA CYS A 31 6.04 1.35 -8.32
C CYS A 31 5.30 0.46 -9.32
N ASP A 32 5.53 -0.84 -9.25
CA ASP A 32 4.83 -1.80 -10.11
C ASP A 32 3.32 -1.76 -9.90
N ALA A 33 2.88 -1.61 -8.66
CA ALA A 33 1.47 -1.47 -8.32
C ALA A 33 0.87 -0.20 -8.90
N LEU A 34 1.55 0.94 -8.76
CA LEU A 34 1.10 2.21 -9.35
C LEU A 34 0.90 2.08 -10.86
N LEU A 35 1.89 1.53 -11.55
CA LEU A 35 1.82 1.35 -13.00
C LEU A 35 0.70 0.39 -13.40
N ALA A 36 0.51 -0.68 -12.63
CA ALA A 36 -0.53 -1.66 -12.90
C ALA A 36 -1.95 -1.08 -12.72
N ILE A 37 -2.16 -0.29 -11.68
CA ILE A 37 -3.46 0.38 -11.44
C ILE A 37 -3.72 1.41 -12.55
N SER A 38 -2.71 2.19 -12.92
CA SER A 38 -2.82 3.18 -13.98
C SER A 38 -3.15 2.51 -15.32
N ALA A 39 -2.48 1.41 -15.65
CA ALA A 39 -2.76 0.66 -16.86
C ALA A 39 -4.18 0.07 -16.86
N ALA A 40 -4.63 -0.44 -15.71
CA ALA A 40 -5.99 -0.97 -15.57
C ALA A 40 -7.02 0.12 -15.83
N TYR A 41 -6.77 1.34 -15.37
CA TYR A 41 -7.65 2.47 -15.65
C TYR A 41 -7.71 2.80 -17.14
N GLN A 42 -6.57 2.85 -17.81
CA GLN A 42 -6.50 3.14 -19.24
C GLN A 42 -7.23 2.09 -20.08
N ASN A 43 -7.10 0.82 -19.69
CA ASN A 43 -7.63 -0.29 -20.48
C ASN A 43 -9.08 -0.66 -20.14
N GLY A 44 -9.53 -0.42 -18.92
CA GLY A 44 -10.83 -0.88 -18.43
C GLY A 44 -11.62 0.11 -17.58
N GLY A 45 -11.11 1.33 -17.40
CA GLY A 45 -11.80 2.39 -16.66
C GLY A 45 -11.75 2.22 -15.15
N TYR A 46 -12.66 2.93 -14.47
CA TYR A 46 -12.66 3.03 -13.01
C TYR A 46 -12.82 1.68 -12.32
N ASP A 47 -13.74 0.85 -12.76
CA ASP A 47 -14.01 -0.43 -12.10
C ASP A 47 -12.81 -1.37 -12.17
N ALA A 48 -12.13 -1.40 -13.30
CA ALA A 48 -10.92 -2.19 -13.49
C ALA A 48 -9.77 -1.66 -12.59
N ALA A 49 -9.59 -0.34 -12.52
CA ALA A 49 -8.61 0.27 -11.65
C ALA A 49 -8.91 0.01 -10.18
N LYS A 50 -10.17 0.11 -9.78
CA LYS A 50 -10.61 -0.15 -8.41
C LYS A 50 -10.34 -1.60 -8.00
N ALA A 51 -10.66 -2.55 -8.84
CA ALA A 51 -10.41 -3.96 -8.57
C ALA A 51 -8.91 -4.24 -8.42
N LYS A 52 -8.09 -3.65 -9.29
CA LYS A 52 -6.63 -3.78 -9.22
C LYS A 52 -6.06 -3.16 -7.95
N ALA A 53 -6.49 -1.96 -7.62
CA ALA A 53 -6.04 -1.27 -6.40
C ALA A 53 -6.46 -2.02 -5.15
N ALA A 54 -7.68 -2.56 -5.11
CA ALA A 54 -8.15 -3.37 -3.99
C ALA A 54 -7.27 -4.60 -3.77
N ALA A 55 -6.91 -5.31 -4.83
CA ALA A 55 -6.02 -6.47 -4.76
C ALA A 55 -4.63 -6.09 -4.24
N VAL A 56 -4.09 -4.96 -4.70
CA VAL A 56 -2.79 -4.43 -4.22
C VAL A 56 -2.86 -4.11 -2.73
N ILE A 57 -3.89 -3.39 -2.30
CA ILE A 57 -4.04 -2.98 -0.91
C ILE A 57 -4.18 -4.19 0.00
N ASP A 58 -4.98 -5.17 -0.39
CA ASP A 58 -5.21 -6.38 0.40
C ASP A 58 -3.94 -7.24 0.51
N THR A 59 -3.05 -7.15 -0.46
CA THR A 59 -1.80 -7.91 -0.46
C THR A 59 -0.68 -7.17 0.28
N ALA A 60 -0.58 -5.85 0.08
CA ALA A 60 0.60 -5.08 0.52
C ALA A 60 0.40 -4.35 1.84
N TYR A 61 -0.83 -4.11 2.26
CA TYR A 61 -1.12 -3.35 3.47
C TYR A 61 -1.85 -4.19 4.50
N ALA A 62 -1.65 -3.87 5.77
CA ALA A 62 -2.14 -4.67 6.88
C ALA A 62 -3.53 -4.25 7.40
N TYR A 63 -4.37 -3.64 6.55
CA TYR A 63 -5.71 -3.18 6.97
C TYR A 63 -6.61 -4.27 7.53
N LYS A 64 -6.39 -5.52 7.14
CA LYS A 64 -7.14 -6.65 7.70
C LYS A 64 -6.90 -6.86 9.20
N PHE A 65 -5.83 -6.29 9.75
CA PHE A 65 -5.52 -6.38 11.17
C PHE A 65 -5.93 -5.13 11.95
N GLY A 66 -6.38 -4.07 11.29
CA GLY A 66 -6.77 -2.82 11.92
C GLY A 66 -6.29 -1.61 11.14
N PRO A 67 -6.41 -0.42 11.72
CA PRO A 67 -5.95 0.82 11.07
C PRO A 67 -4.47 0.76 10.75
N VAL A 68 -4.11 1.34 9.61
CA VAL A 68 -2.70 1.42 9.15
C VAL A 68 -2.30 2.89 9.06
N ALA A 69 -1.13 3.24 9.55
CA ALA A 69 -0.59 4.60 9.45
C ALA A 69 -0.01 4.86 8.06
N PHE A 70 -0.86 4.76 7.04
CA PHE A 70 -0.46 5.03 5.68
C PHE A 70 -0.54 6.52 5.38
N LYS A 71 0.62 7.12 5.12
CA LYS A 71 0.71 8.52 4.70
C LYS A 71 1.13 8.56 3.23
N PRO A 72 0.15 8.75 2.34
CA PRO A 72 0.46 8.89 0.91
C PRO A 72 1.31 10.13 0.63
N THR A 73 2.07 10.08 -0.46
CA THR A 73 3.05 11.11 -0.82
C THR A 73 2.44 12.52 -0.91
N TYR A 74 1.27 12.65 -1.52
CA TYR A 74 0.63 13.94 -1.76
C TYR A 74 -0.55 14.24 -0.84
N SER A 75 -0.71 13.50 0.24
CA SER A 75 -1.76 13.77 1.22
C SER A 75 -1.31 14.82 2.22
N ILE A 76 -2.18 15.80 2.49
CA ILE A 76 -1.95 16.89 3.44
C ILE A 76 -3.23 17.15 4.23
N GLY A 77 -3.10 17.88 5.34
CA GLY A 77 -4.23 18.27 6.19
C GLY A 77 -4.95 17.05 6.75
N ASP A 78 -6.26 17.08 6.70
CA ASP A 78 -7.11 16.00 7.23
C ASP A 78 -6.96 14.68 6.46
N GLU A 79 -6.38 14.73 5.27
CA GLU A 79 -6.14 13.57 4.42
C GLU A 79 -4.73 13.01 4.55
N THR A 80 -3.92 13.53 5.49
CA THR A 80 -2.51 13.15 5.64
C THR A 80 -2.34 11.66 5.82
N PHE A 81 -3.20 11.04 6.64
CA PHE A 81 -3.17 9.60 6.87
C PHE A 81 -4.44 8.94 6.35
N ARG A 82 -4.27 7.83 5.67
CA ARG A 82 -5.34 6.98 5.19
C ARG A 82 -5.37 5.72 6.07
N THR A 83 -6.05 5.83 7.21
CA THR A 83 -6.03 4.78 8.22
C THR A 83 -6.97 3.62 7.91
N SER A 84 -7.89 3.80 6.98
CA SER A 84 -8.82 2.76 6.54
C SER A 84 -8.48 2.25 5.15
N ARG A 85 -8.89 1.01 4.87
CA ARG A 85 -8.77 0.40 3.54
C ARG A 85 -9.46 1.25 2.47
N ASP A 86 -10.66 1.75 2.77
CA ASP A 86 -11.41 2.58 1.82
C ASP A 86 -10.72 3.91 1.56
N GLY A 87 -10.10 4.50 2.59
CA GLY A 87 -9.31 5.72 2.43
C GLY A 87 -8.08 5.48 1.55
N ALA A 88 -7.40 4.36 1.70
CA ALA A 88 -6.27 3.98 0.86
C ALA A 88 -6.72 3.75 -0.59
N LEU A 89 -7.84 3.06 -0.77
CA LEU A 89 -8.42 2.82 -2.10
C LEU A 89 -8.77 4.14 -2.80
N ALA A 90 -9.40 5.07 -2.08
CA ALA A 90 -9.74 6.38 -2.62
C ALA A 90 -8.49 7.18 -3.03
N TYR A 91 -7.39 7.03 -2.31
CA TYR A 91 -6.15 7.67 -2.71
C TYR A 91 -5.68 7.19 -4.09
N PHE A 92 -5.74 5.91 -4.36
CA PHE A 92 -5.24 5.36 -5.63
C PHE A 92 -6.17 5.58 -6.81
N VAL A 93 -7.46 5.41 -6.63
CA VAL A 93 -8.40 5.39 -7.78
C VAL A 93 -9.41 6.52 -7.80
N GLY A 94 -9.48 7.33 -6.75
CA GLY A 94 -10.42 8.43 -6.65
C GLY A 94 -11.46 8.21 -5.55
N PRO A 95 -12.32 9.18 -5.34
CA PRO A 95 -13.18 9.21 -4.17
C PRO A 95 -14.21 8.09 -4.20
N ASP A 96 -14.36 7.50 -3.05
CA ASP A 96 -15.56 6.77 -2.72
C ASP A 96 -16.55 7.80 -2.15
N PRO A 97 -17.75 7.94 -2.73
CA PRO A 97 -18.73 8.92 -2.24
C PRO A 97 -19.21 8.63 -0.83
N THR A 98 -18.92 7.46 -0.30
CA THR A 98 -19.27 7.11 1.09
C THR A 98 -18.27 7.67 2.10
N ILE A 99 -17.12 8.19 1.64
CA ILE A 99 -16.09 8.78 2.50
C ILE A 99 -16.13 10.29 2.34
N PRO A 100 -16.75 11.03 3.28
CA PRO A 100 -17.01 12.46 3.11
C PRO A 100 -15.80 13.31 2.77
N GLN A 101 -14.67 13.07 3.42
CA GLN A 101 -13.47 13.88 3.22
C GLN A 101 -12.82 13.73 1.85
N PHE A 102 -13.22 12.69 1.11
CA PHE A 102 -12.66 12.42 -0.21
C PHE A 102 -13.66 12.64 -1.36
N ARG A 103 -14.92 12.96 -1.04
CA ARG A 103 -15.98 12.96 -2.04
C ARG A 103 -15.84 14.04 -3.12
N ASP A 104 -15.07 15.08 -2.85
CA ASP A 104 -14.84 16.15 -3.83
C ASP A 104 -13.71 15.82 -4.81
N LYS A 105 -12.96 14.77 -4.56
CA LYS A 105 -11.90 14.32 -5.47
C LYS A 105 -12.56 13.55 -6.61
N LYS A 106 -12.10 13.77 -7.83
CA LYS A 106 -12.66 13.09 -9.00
C LYS A 106 -11.78 11.96 -9.51
N LEU A 107 -10.49 12.02 -9.24
CA LEU A 107 -9.53 11.02 -9.66
C LEU A 107 -8.55 10.77 -8.54
N GLY A 108 -7.98 9.58 -8.51
CA GLY A 108 -6.94 9.20 -7.55
C GLY A 108 -5.54 9.37 -8.12
N PHE A 109 -4.57 9.08 -7.28
CA PHE A 109 -3.16 9.22 -7.65
C PHE A 109 -2.77 8.35 -8.86
N ALA A 110 -3.34 7.18 -8.98
CA ALA A 110 -3.04 6.26 -10.07
C ALA A 110 -3.92 6.49 -11.31
N THR A 111 -4.94 7.34 -11.22
CA THR A 111 -5.92 7.52 -12.30
C THR A 111 -5.98 8.93 -12.88
N TYR A 112 -5.43 9.95 -12.18
CA TYR A 112 -5.49 11.32 -12.68
C TYR A 112 -4.58 11.55 -13.90
N ARG A 113 -3.66 10.66 -14.13
CA ARG A 113 -2.80 10.65 -15.33
C ARG A 113 -2.39 9.21 -15.64
N HIS A 114 -1.90 8.99 -16.85
CA HIS A 114 -1.35 7.70 -17.24
C HIS A 114 0.11 7.61 -16.77
N TRP A 115 0.35 6.81 -15.76
CA TRP A 115 1.70 6.55 -15.26
C TRP A 115 2.34 5.42 -16.07
N VAL A 116 3.46 5.73 -16.72
CA VAL A 116 4.21 4.76 -17.54
C VAL A 116 5.59 4.47 -16.94
N ARG A 117 5.99 5.25 -15.94
CA ARG A 117 7.28 5.13 -15.27
C ARG A 117 7.13 5.49 -13.81
N CYS A 118 7.83 4.73 -12.97
CA CYS A 118 7.94 5.02 -11.54
C CYS A 118 9.30 4.51 -11.06
N GLU A 119 9.97 5.35 -10.29
CA GLU A 119 11.26 4.99 -9.71
C GLU A 119 11.40 5.69 -8.37
N ILE A 120 11.75 4.96 -7.35
CA ILE A 120 12.02 5.48 -6.01
C ILE A 120 13.48 5.17 -5.71
N LYS A 121 14.27 6.19 -5.43
CA LYS A 121 15.72 6.04 -5.22
C LYS A 121 16.16 6.32 -3.80
N ASP A 122 15.47 7.22 -3.12
CA ASP A 122 15.89 7.70 -1.83
C ASP A 122 15.06 7.10 -0.71
N TYR A 123 15.73 6.73 0.36
CA TYR A 123 15.10 6.23 1.58
C TYR A 123 16.01 6.49 2.77
N VAL A 124 15.42 6.46 3.94
CA VAL A 124 16.13 6.55 5.22
C VAL A 124 15.82 5.28 6.01
N MET A 125 16.86 4.65 6.46
CA MET A 125 16.75 3.45 7.30
C MET A 125 17.06 3.77 8.76
#